data_98489ddf5184db004c77590b28a5f992
#
_entry.id   98489ddf5184db004c77590b28a5f992
#
_cell.length_a   1.000
_cell.length_b   1.000
_cell.length_c   1.000
_cell.angle_alpha   90.00
_cell.angle_beta   90.00
_cell.angle_gamma   90.00
#
_symmetry.space_group_name_H-M   'P 1'
#
loop_
_entity.id
_entity.type
_entity.pdbx_description
1 polymer ?
#
loop_
_entity_poly.entity_id
_entity_poly.type
_entity_poly.pdbx_seq_one_letter_code
_entity_poly.pdbx_strand_id
1 'polypeptide(L)'
;WPALIPDHVSLWASLIRFRREFDQYVNLRPVRLMPGIPCPLAGRSIGDIDYYVVRENTEGEYSSVGGRMFEGTEREFVTQQACFTRRGTDRIMKFAFDLALTRSRKHVTSATKSNGIS
;
A
#
# COMPACT_ATOMS: atom_id res chain seq x y z
N TRP A 1 -21.58 10.05 2.66
CA TRP A 1 -21.05 9.78 1.32
C TRP A 1 -21.02 8.28 1.00
N PRO A 2 -20.33 7.41 1.75
CA PRO A 2 -20.27 5.97 1.45
C PRO A 2 -21.63 5.25 1.54
N ALA A 3 -22.56 5.79 2.31
CA ALA A 3 -23.90 5.22 2.43
C ALA A 3 -24.77 5.41 1.18
N LEU A 4 -24.45 6.44 0.36
CA LEU A 4 -25.22 6.77 -0.85
C LEU A 4 -24.58 6.20 -2.11
N ILE A 5 -23.25 6.25 -2.20
CA ILE A 5 -22.49 5.78 -3.36
C ILE A 5 -21.36 4.89 -2.85
N PRO A 6 -21.41 3.58 -3.08
CA PRO A 6 -20.36 2.67 -2.65
C PRO A 6 -19.00 3.02 -3.25
N ASP A 7 -17.93 2.79 -2.49
CA ASP A 7 -16.55 3.12 -2.89
C ASP A 7 -16.12 2.46 -4.21
N HIS A 8 -16.58 1.25 -4.47
CA HIS A 8 -16.27 0.53 -5.70
C HIS A 8 -16.85 1.22 -6.96
N VAL A 9 -17.92 2.00 -6.81
CA VAL A 9 -18.54 2.77 -7.90
C VAL A 9 -17.85 4.11 -8.08
N SER A 10 -17.60 4.80 -6.97
CA SER A 10 -17.17 6.21 -7.01
C SER A 10 -15.65 6.39 -7.03
N LEU A 11 -14.90 5.45 -6.49
CA LEU A 11 -13.48 5.65 -6.18
C LEU A 11 -12.56 4.61 -6.82
N TRP A 12 -12.86 3.32 -6.68
CA TRP A 12 -11.88 2.27 -7.01
C TRP A 12 -11.48 2.26 -8.48
N ALA A 13 -12.44 2.39 -9.39
CA ALA A 13 -12.16 2.36 -10.82
C ALA A 13 -11.23 3.49 -11.26
N SER A 14 -11.50 4.72 -10.81
CA SER A 14 -10.66 5.88 -11.14
C SER A 14 -9.29 5.80 -10.46
N LEU A 15 -9.26 5.50 -9.16
CA LEU A 15 -8.03 5.45 -8.37
C LEU A 15 -7.05 4.40 -8.90
N ILE A 16 -7.52 3.19 -9.17
CA ILE A 16 -6.68 2.10 -9.68
C ILE A 16 -6.20 2.42 -11.10
N ARG A 17 -7.06 3.02 -11.91
CA ARG A 17 -6.70 3.44 -13.27
C ARG A 17 -5.59 4.48 -13.27
N PHE A 18 -5.69 5.53 -12.46
CA PHE A 18 -4.63 6.53 -12.34
C PHE A 18 -3.30 5.92 -11.90
N ARG A 19 -3.32 5.01 -10.92
CA ARG A 19 -2.11 4.33 -10.48
C ARG A 19 -1.40 3.58 -11.60
N ARG A 20 -2.16 2.91 -12.47
CA ARG A 20 -1.62 2.13 -13.59
C ARG A 20 -1.17 2.99 -14.75
N GLU A 21 -2.05 3.89 -15.24
CA GLU A 21 -1.77 4.74 -16.39
C GLU A 21 -0.55 5.64 -16.18
N PHE A 22 -0.36 6.14 -14.96
CA PHE A 22 0.77 7.00 -14.62
C PHE A 22 1.90 6.27 -13.91
N ASP A 23 1.88 4.95 -13.83
CA ASP A 23 2.86 4.12 -13.10
C ASP A 23 3.22 4.69 -11.72
N GLN A 24 2.21 5.06 -10.94
CA GLN A 24 2.37 5.64 -9.60
C GLN A 24 2.77 4.55 -8.61
N TYR A 25 3.99 4.03 -8.75
CA TYR A 25 4.47 2.88 -7.98
C TYR A 25 4.78 3.20 -6.52
N VAL A 26 4.98 4.46 -6.16
CA VAL A 26 5.20 4.89 -4.79
C VAL A 26 3.94 5.51 -4.21
N ASN A 27 3.49 5.01 -3.07
CA ASN A 27 2.54 5.70 -2.21
C ASN A 27 3.31 6.13 -0.96
N LEU A 28 3.64 7.43 -0.89
CA LEU A 28 4.40 8.01 0.21
C LEU A 28 3.43 8.59 1.24
N ARG A 29 3.50 8.08 2.47
CA ARG A 29 2.64 8.50 3.57
C ARG A 29 3.45 9.07 4.72
N PRO A 30 3.43 10.39 4.96
CA PRO A 30 3.99 10.95 6.17
C PRO A 30 3.13 10.59 7.38
N VAL A 31 3.78 10.19 8.48
CA VAL A 31 3.12 9.87 9.74
C VAL A 31 3.78 10.71 10.84
N ARG A 32 3.00 11.59 11.43
CA ARG A 32 3.44 12.47 12.52
C ARG A 32 2.37 12.58 13.60
N LEU A 33 2.81 12.63 14.84
CA LEU A 33 1.91 13.00 15.94
C LEU A 33 1.74 14.51 15.95
N MET A 34 0.51 14.96 15.67
CA MET A 34 0.15 16.37 15.60
C MET A 34 -0.30 16.90 16.96
N PRO A 35 -0.06 18.21 17.27
CA PRO A 35 -0.62 18.83 18.46
C PRO A 35 -2.15 18.70 18.51
N GLY A 36 -2.67 18.39 19.71
CA GLY A 36 -4.10 18.28 19.95
C GLY A 36 -4.76 16.98 19.45
N ILE A 37 -4.00 16.08 18.81
CA ILE A 37 -4.51 14.77 18.37
C ILE A 37 -4.11 13.72 19.40
N PRO A 38 -5.07 12.96 19.95
CA PRO A 38 -4.75 11.87 20.87
C PRO A 38 -3.96 10.76 20.17
N CYS A 39 -2.87 10.33 20.80
CA CYS A 39 -2.08 9.20 20.28
C CYS A 39 -2.68 7.88 20.77
N PRO A 40 -2.90 6.89 19.88
CA PRO A 40 -3.35 5.55 20.29
C PRO A 40 -2.26 4.75 21.04
N LEU A 41 -1.00 5.20 20.95
CA LEU A 41 0.11 4.58 21.67
C LEU A 41 0.35 5.29 22.99
N ALA A 42 0.40 4.51 24.07
CA ALA A 42 0.64 5.07 25.41
C ALA A 42 2.03 5.72 25.52
N GLY A 43 2.13 6.81 26.27
CA GLY A 43 3.40 7.47 26.61
C GLY A 43 4.13 8.10 25.42
N ARG A 44 3.42 8.49 24.36
CA ARG A 44 4.01 9.20 23.22
C ARG A 44 3.66 10.67 23.23
N SER A 45 4.66 11.47 22.94
CA SER A 45 4.59 12.92 22.86
C SER A 45 4.85 13.41 21.43
N ILE A 46 4.55 14.68 21.17
CA ILE A 46 4.85 15.33 19.90
C ILE A 46 6.36 15.21 19.62
N GLY A 47 6.70 14.76 18.42
CA GLY A 47 8.09 14.52 17.99
C GLY A 47 8.55 13.07 18.14
N ASP A 48 7.89 12.25 18.97
CA ASP A 48 8.24 10.82 19.08
C ASP A 48 7.86 10.01 17.86
N ILE A 49 6.86 10.47 17.11
CA ILE A 49 6.37 9.85 15.90
C ILE A 49 6.59 10.82 14.74
N ASP A 50 7.60 10.55 13.94
CA ASP A 50 7.90 11.23 12.67
C ASP A 50 8.63 10.26 11.73
N TYR A 51 7.86 9.62 10.83
CA TYR A 51 8.40 8.72 9.84
C TYR A 51 7.59 8.74 8.56
N TYR A 52 8.09 8.10 7.52
CA TYR A 52 7.38 7.88 6.28
C TYR A 52 7.12 6.40 6.07
N VAL A 53 5.93 6.07 5.60
CA VAL A 53 5.64 4.76 5.02
C VAL A 53 5.80 4.88 3.52
N VAL A 54 6.76 4.14 2.98
CA VAL A 54 6.95 3.97 1.54
C VAL A 54 6.27 2.67 1.14
N ARG A 55 5.15 2.77 0.42
CA ARG A 55 4.36 1.62 0.02
C ARG A 55 4.43 1.41 -1.48
N GLU A 56 4.72 0.17 -1.90
CA GLU A 56 4.50 -0.25 -3.27
C GLU A 56 3.00 -0.19 -3.60
N ASN A 57 2.65 0.31 -4.77
CA ASN A 57 1.29 0.74 -5.06
C ASN A 57 0.69 0.15 -6.36
N THR A 58 1.44 -0.68 -7.08
CA THR A 58 1.06 -1.18 -8.41
C THR A 58 1.04 -2.70 -8.53
N GLU A 59 1.71 -3.42 -7.65
CA GLU A 59 1.85 -4.87 -7.63
C GLU A 59 1.15 -5.51 -6.42
N GLY A 60 1.35 -6.79 -6.20
CA GLY A 60 0.73 -7.53 -5.11
C GLY A 60 -0.77 -7.72 -5.33
N GLU A 61 -1.57 -7.33 -4.37
CA GLU A 61 -3.04 -7.41 -4.44
C GLU A 61 -3.65 -6.57 -5.58
N TYR A 62 -2.90 -5.60 -6.10
CA TYR A 62 -3.32 -4.77 -7.23
C TYR A 62 -2.94 -5.33 -8.61
N SER A 63 -2.36 -6.53 -8.67
CA SER A 63 -1.90 -7.15 -9.91
C SER A 63 -3.03 -7.46 -10.89
N SER A 64 -4.26 -7.63 -10.40
CA SER A 64 -5.45 -8.03 -11.19
C SER A 64 -5.22 -9.32 -12.01
N VAL A 65 -4.42 -10.23 -11.45
CA VAL A 65 -4.20 -11.55 -12.02
C VAL A 65 -5.11 -12.54 -11.31
N GLY A 66 -5.93 -13.22 -12.07
CA GLY A 66 -6.90 -14.18 -11.56
C GLY A 66 -8.11 -14.28 -12.46
N GLY A 67 -9.18 -14.87 -11.95
CA GLY A 67 -10.38 -15.06 -12.72
C GLY A 67 -11.48 -15.70 -11.90
N ARG A 68 -12.63 -15.82 -12.56
CA ARG A 68 -13.84 -16.43 -12.01
C ARG A 68 -14.38 -17.47 -12.99
N MET A 69 -14.80 -18.62 -12.46
CA MET A 69 -15.46 -19.67 -13.23
C MET A 69 -16.83 -19.99 -12.60
N PHE A 70 -17.77 -20.41 -13.40
CA PHE A 70 -19.11 -20.83 -13.01
C PHE A 70 -19.87 -19.79 -12.20
N GLU A 71 -19.72 -18.51 -12.57
CA GLU A 71 -20.28 -17.36 -11.87
C GLU A 71 -21.77 -17.52 -11.62
N GLY A 72 -22.23 -17.24 -10.37
CA GLY A 72 -23.62 -17.33 -9.97
C GLY A 72 -24.15 -18.74 -9.76
N THR A 73 -23.31 -19.77 -9.76
CA THR A 73 -23.70 -21.16 -9.47
C THR A 73 -23.08 -21.66 -8.18
N GLU A 74 -23.56 -22.78 -7.64
CA GLU A 74 -22.95 -23.45 -6.47
C GLU A 74 -21.50 -23.91 -6.71
N ARG A 75 -21.08 -23.96 -7.97
CA ARG A 75 -19.74 -24.35 -8.39
C ARG A 75 -18.83 -23.14 -8.59
N GLU A 76 -19.27 -21.95 -8.23
CA GLU A 76 -18.48 -20.74 -8.43
C GLU A 76 -17.08 -20.86 -7.79
N PHE A 77 -16.07 -20.57 -8.58
CA PHE A 77 -14.69 -20.61 -8.17
C PHE A 77 -13.99 -19.31 -8.58
N VAL A 78 -13.29 -18.70 -7.64
CA VAL A 78 -12.58 -17.42 -7.84
C VAL A 78 -11.12 -17.57 -7.43
N THR A 79 -10.21 -17.02 -8.24
CA THR A 79 -8.80 -16.85 -7.87
C THR A 79 -8.39 -15.41 -7.98
N GLN A 80 -7.53 -14.98 -7.07
CA GLN A 80 -6.78 -13.74 -7.17
C GLN A 80 -5.33 -14.02 -6.77
N GLN A 81 -4.39 -13.58 -7.58
CA GLN A 81 -2.97 -13.77 -7.34
C GLN A 81 -2.31 -12.44 -6.96
N ALA A 82 -1.51 -12.45 -5.92
CA ALA A 82 -0.61 -11.36 -5.59
C ALA A 82 0.72 -11.60 -6.34
N CYS A 83 0.98 -10.80 -7.36
CA CYS A 83 2.17 -10.94 -8.20
C CYS A 83 3.18 -9.84 -7.88
N PHE A 84 4.45 -10.24 -7.74
CA PHE A 84 5.55 -9.31 -7.48
C PHE A 84 6.64 -9.53 -8.52
N THR A 85 7.16 -8.45 -9.09
CA THR A 85 8.30 -8.51 -10.00
C THR A 85 9.57 -8.04 -9.32
N ARG A 86 10.70 -8.54 -9.78
CA ARG A 86 12.01 -8.06 -9.32
C ARG A 86 12.15 -6.55 -9.57
N ARG A 87 11.70 -6.07 -10.73
CA ARG A 87 11.71 -4.64 -11.06
C ARG A 87 10.88 -3.80 -10.09
N GLY A 88 9.66 -4.26 -9.78
CA GLY A 88 8.76 -3.56 -8.83
C GLY A 88 9.38 -3.47 -7.45
N THR A 89 9.94 -4.58 -6.97
CA THR A 89 10.62 -4.64 -5.67
C THR A 89 11.86 -3.74 -5.64
N ASP A 90 12.73 -3.82 -6.63
CA ASP A 90 13.97 -3.04 -6.66
C ASP A 90 13.69 -1.53 -6.70
N ARG A 91 12.72 -1.07 -7.50
CA ARG A 91 12.42 0.36 -7.62
C ARG A 91 11.83 0.96 -6.34
N ILE A 92 10.95 0.24 -5.63
CA ILE A 92 10.38 0.75 -4.38
C ILE A 92 11.42 0.75 -3.25
N MET A 93 12.27 -0.29 -3.19
CA MET A 93 13.37 -0.34 -2.23
C MET A 93 14.36 0.80 -2.48
N LYS A 94 14.77 1.00 -3.74
CA LYS A 94 15.64 2.12 -4.09
C LYS A 94 15.06 3.46 -3.64
N PHE A 95 13.79 3.71 -3.92
CA PHE A 95 13.12 4.94 -3.47
C PHE A 95 13.17 5.10 -1.94
N ALA A 96 12.90 4.02 -1.20
CA ALA A 96 12.93 4.06 0.27
C ALA A 96 14.32 4.35 0.82
N PHE A 97 15.37 3.76 0.24
CA PHE A 97 16.75 4.03 0.64
C PHE A 97 17.18 5.46 0.27
N ASP A 98 16.86 5.93 -0.93
CA ASP A 98 17.16 7.30 -1.35
C ASP A 98 16.48 8.32 -0.43
N LEU A 99 15.20 8.09 -0.08
CA LEU A 99 14.49 8.93 0.89
C LEU A 99 15.17 8.90 2.28
N ALA A 100 15.56 7.73 2.75
CA ALA A 100 16.23 7.60 4.05
C ALA A 100 17.54 8.36 4.11
N LEU A 101 18.30 8.41 3.02
CA LEU A 101 19.54 9.20 2.94
C LEU A 101 19.31 10.70 3.15
N THR A 102 18.14 11.21 2.82
CA THR A 102 17.75 12.62 3.06
C THR A 102 17.33 12.90 4.49
N ARG A 103 17.09 11.87 5.32
CA ARG A 103 16.63 11.99 6.70
C ARG A 103 17.81 11.94 7.67
N SER A 104 17.70 12.64 8.80
CA SER A 104 18.75 12.69 9.81
C SER A 104 19.14 11.31 10.38
N ARG A 105 18.13 10.45 10.61
CA ARG A 105 18.33 9.09 11.15
C ARG A 105 18.93 8.11 10.15
N LYS A 106 18.79 8.33 8.84
CA LYS A 106 19.24 7.43 7.76
C LYS A 106 18.84 5.96 8.01
N HIS A 107 17.62 5.75 8.48
CA HIS A 107 17.13 4.43 8.90
C HIS A 107 15.99 3.96 8.01
N VAL A 108 16.03 2.71 7.59
CA VAL A 108 14.95 2.01 6.86
C VAL A 108 14.59 0.75 7.62
N THR A 109 13.29 0.51 7.78
CA THR A 109 12.76 -0.76 8.27
C THR A 109 11.91 -1.36 7.16
N SER A 110 12.18 -2.57 6.76
CA SER A 110 11.34 -3.34 5.86
C SER A 110 10.32 -4.15 6.66
N ALA A 111 9.07 -4.05 6.27
CA ALA A 111 7.99 -4.85 6.84
C ALA A 111 7.33 -5.68 5.75
N THR A 112 7.14 -6.94 6.01
CA THR A 112 6.47 -7.88 5.10
C THR A 112 5.49 -8.75 5.87
N LYS A 113 4.50 -9.27 5.16
CA LYS A 113 3.54 -10.26 5.68
C LYS A 113 3.71 -11.58 4.95
N SER A 114 4.93 -11.99 4.70
CA SER A 114 5.23 -13.21 3.92
C SER A 114 4.87 -14.51 4.66
N ASN A 115 4.84 -14.51 5.99
CA ASN A 115 4.50 -15.68 6.84
C ASN A 115 5.28 -16.96 6.46
N GLY A 116 6.53 -16.82 6.00
CA GLY A 116 7.35 -17.95 5.57
C GLY A 116 6.98 -18.50 4.18
N ILE A 117 6.15 -17.81 3.43
CA ILE A 117 5.88 -18.12 2.02
C ILE A 117 6.94 -17.41 1.17
N SER A 118 7.57 -18.17 0.30
CA SER A 118 8.63 -17.69 -0.61
C SER A 118 8.09 -16.77 -1.68
#